data_90c8bde61c7e23de2c5981bc51de3e11
#
_entry.id   90c8bde61c7e23de2c5981bc51de3e11
#
_cell.length_a   1.000
_cell.length_b   1.000
_cell.length_c   1.000
_cell.angle_alpha   90.00
_cell.angle_beta   90.00
_cell.angle_gamma   90.00
#
_symmetry.space_group_name_H-M   'P 1'
#
loop_
_entity.id
_entity.type
_entity.pdbx_description
1 polymer ?
#
loop_
_entity_poly.entity_id
_entity_poly.type
_entity_poly.pdbx_seq_one_letter_code
_entity_poly.pdbx_strand_id
1 'polypeptide(L)'
;MSTTTIHHVTLSLAQGFEFVASFDDLPGRPQVVLDEPTPLGESHGPNAAALVAAAAGNCLAASLLFCLQKSRASVGGMKANVAAHVGRNEAGRMRISHIDVELESELGDADLEKLERCSGLFEDFCVVTQSLRSGVPVNVTLKRRA
;
A
#
# COMPACT_ATOMS: atom_id res chain seq x y z
N MET A 1 7.44 -12.49 23.38
CA MET A 1 8.07 -13.17 22.21
C MET A 1 7.42 -12.65 20.93
N SER A 2 8.22 -12.13 20.04
CA SER A 2 7.70 -11.62 18.78
C SER A 2 7.55 -12.74 17.75
N THR A 3 6.48 -12.69 16.97
CA THR A 3 6.22 -13.63 15.88
C THR A 3 6.42 -12.89 14.55
N THR A 4 7.21 -13.46 13.65
CA THR A 4 7.42 -12.89 12.33
C THR A 4 6.53 -13.61 11.32
N THR A 5 5.75 -12.83 10.59
CA THR A 5 4.95 -13.33 9.48
C THR A 5 5.67 -12.99 8.18
N ILE A 6 5.77 -13.95 7.28
CA ILE A 6 6.40 -13.75 5.98
C ILE A 6 5.35 -13.88 4.89
N HIS A 7 5.32 -12.91 3.99
CA HIS A 7 4.43 -12.93 2.84
C HIS A 7 5.25 -13.15 1.57
N HIS A 8 4.88 -14.15 0.78
CA HIS A 8 5.58 -14.51 -0.44
C HIS A 8 4.80 -14.06 -1.66
N VAL A 9 5.49 -13.36 -2.57
CA VAL A 9 4.92 -12.92 -3.85
C VAL A 9 5.91 -13.29 -4.94
N THR A 10 5.41 -13.91 -6.00
CA THR A 10 6.20 -14.25 -7.18
C THR A 10 5.78 -13.37 -8.35
N LEU A 11 6.74 -12.74 -9.02
CA LEU A 11 6.48 -11.94 -10.22
C LEU A 11 7.12 -12.61 -11.40
N SER A 12 6.35 -12.80 -12.48
CA SER A 12 6.81 -13.44 -13.71
C SER A 12 6.54 -12.54 -14.91
N LEU A 13 7.56 -12.36 -15.75
CA LEU A 13 7.42 -11.57 -16.97
C LEU A 13 6.45 -12.26 -17.93
N ALA A 14 5.41 -11.55 -18.34
CA ALA A 14 4.46 -12.03 -19.33
C ALA A 14 4.83 -11.58 -20.73
N GLN A 15 4.98 -10.28 -20.93
CA GLN A 15 5.39 -9.69 -22.21
C GLN A 15 5.83 -8.24 -21.97
N GLY A 16 6.68 -7.70 -22.84
CA GLY A 16 7.12 -6.31 -22.69
C GLY A 16 7.60 -6.00 -21.27
N PHE A 17 6.94 -5.05 -20.61
CA PHE A 17 7.18 -4.71 -19.21
C PHE A 17 6.06 -5.20 -18.30
N GLU A 18 5.20 -6.07 -18.81
CA GLU A 18 4.08 -6.61 -18.06
C GLU A 18 4.51 -7.81 -17.24
N PHE A 19 4.29 -7.72 -15.92
CA PHE A 19 4.56 -8.79 -14.97
C PHE A 19 3.25 -9.22 -14.31
N VAL A 20 3.16 -10.51 -13.99
CA VAL A 20 2.06 -11.04 -13.20
C VAL A 20 2.58 -11.32 -11.80
N ALA A 21 2.01 -10.68 -10.81
CA ALA A 21 2.30 -10.93 -9.40
C ALA A 21 1.32 -11.95 -8.86
N SER A 22 1.83 -13.03 -8.28
CA SER A 22 1.05 -14.06 -7.63
C SER A 22 1.27 -13.99 -6.13
N PHE A 23 0.19 -13.98 -5.36
CA PHE A 23 0.24 -13.93 -3.89
C PHE A 23 0.16 -15.36 -3.37
N ASP A 24 1.33 -15.95 -3.19
CA ASP A 24 1.49 -17.41 -3.05
C ASP A 24 0.94 -17.99 -1.75
N ASP A 25 0.84 -17.17 -0.71
CA ASP A 25 0.35 -17.63 0.61
C ASP A 25 -1.17 -17.59 0.75
N LEU A 26 -1.87 -17.05 -0.23
CA LEU A 26 -3.32 -16.92 -0.19
C LEU A 26 -4.00 -18.08 -0.92
N PRO A 27 -5.19 -18.52 -0.44
CA PRO A 27 -5.98 -19.51 -1.15
C PRO A 27 -6.28 -19.05 -2.58
N GLY A 28 -6.12 -19.95 -3.55
CA GLY A 28 -6.34 -19.63 -4.96
C GLY A 28 -5.25 -18.79 -5.62
N ARG A 29 -4.24 -18.38 -4.86
CA ARG A 29 -3.12 -17.56 -5.36
C ARG A 29 -3.58 -16.41 -6.24
N PRO A 30 -4.30 -15.42 -5.69
CA PRO A 30 -4.78 -14.29 -6.48
C PRO A 30 -3.63 -13.57 -7.18
N GLN A 31 -3.92 -13.07 -8.37
CA GLN A 31 -2.92 -12.44 -9.22
C GLN A 31 -3.26 -10.99 -9.52
N VAL A 32 -2.22 -10.19 -9.72
CA VAL A 32 -2.33 -8.79 -10.14
C VAL A 32 -1.36 -8.58 -11.30
N VAL A 33 -1.86 -7.99 -12.37
CA VAL A 33 -1.02 -7.61 -13.51
C VAL A 33 -0.42 -6.24 -13.23
N LEU A 34 0.91 -6.14 -13.36
CA LEU A 34 1.64 -4.88 -13.28
C LEU A 34 2.21 -4.56 -14.63
N ASP A 35 2.19 -3.28 -14.99
CA ASP A 35 2.80 -2.82 -16.24
C ASP A 35 3.34 -1.40 -16.02
N GLU A 36 4.20 -0.97 -16.91
CA GLU A 36 4.66 0.41 -16.92
C GLU A 36 3.72 1.25 -17.78
N PRO A 37 3.62 2.56 -17.49
CA PRO A 37 2.85 3.46 -18.34
C PRO A 37 3.49 3.56 -19.73
N THR A 38 2.70 3.95 -20.72
CA THR A 38 3.22 4.28 -22.05
C THR A 38 4.18 5.46 -21.95
N PRO A 39 5.26 5.56 -22.75
CA PRO A 39 5.60 4.65 -23.87
C PRO A 39 6.38 3.39 -23.50
N LEU A 40 6.87 3.27 -22.27
CA LEU A 40 7.70 2.14 -21.85
C LEU A 40 6.89 0.85 -21.85
N GLY A 41 5.76 0.84 -21.16
CA GLY A 41 4.79 -0.26 -21.17
C GLY A 41 3.53 0.13 -21.94
N GLU A 42 2.44 -0.56 -21.67
CA GLU A 42 1.16 -0.34 -22.32
C GLU A 42 0.03 0.01 -21.36
N SER A 43 0.36 0.29 -20.10
CA SER A 43 -0.59 0.67 -19.06
C SER A 43 -1.68 -0.39 -18.83
N HIS A 44 -1.37 -1.67 -18.98
CA HIS A 44 -2.33 -2.76 -18.77
C HIS A 44 -2.61 -3.01 -17.29
N GLY A 45 -1.84 -2.45 -16.40
CA GLY A 45 -2.01 -2.56 -14.97
C GLY A 45 -1.27 -1.46 -14.23
N PRO A 46 -1.39 -1.40 -12.90
CA PRO A 46 -0.66 -0.43 -12.11
C PRO A 46 0.84 -0.69 -12.15
N ASN A 47 1.63 0.37 -12.06
CA ASN A 47 3.08 0.21 -11.85
C ASN A 47 3.39 0.05 -10.36
N ALA A 48 4.66 -0.17 -10.05
CA ALA A 48 5.08 -0.42 -8.67
C ALA A 48 4.78 0.78 -7.74
N ALA A 49 4.95 2.01 -8.22
CA ALA A 49 4.65 3.19 -7.42
C ALA A 49 3.17 3.28 -7.06
N ALA A 50 2.28 2.94 -8.00
CA ALA A 50 0.84 2.90 -7.76
C ALA A 50 0.49 1.82 -6.73
N LEU A 51 1.18 0.68 -6.75
CA LEU A 51 0.98 -0.38 -5.74
C LEU A 51 1.43 0.07 -4.35
N VAL A 52 2.52 0.80 -4.25
CA VAL A 52 2.95 1.37 -2.97
C VAL A 52 1.90 2.34 -2.44
N ALA A 53 1.34 3.19 -3.31
CA ALA A 53 0.26 4.10 -2.94
C ALA A 53 -0.96 3.32 -2.42
N ALA A 54 -1.37 2.28 -3.15
CA ALA A 54 -2.50 1.45 -2.74
C ALA A 54 -2.24 0.78 -1.39
N ALA A 55 -1.04 0.28 -1.17
CA ALA A 55 -0.67 -0.36 0.09
C ALA A 55 -0.73 0.64 1.25
N ALA A 56 -0.19 1.84 1.08
CA ALA A 56 -0.21 2.88 2.10
C ALA A 56 -1.64 3.27 2.47
N GLY A 57 -2.47 3.53 1.47
CA GLY A 57 -3.88 3.89 1.68
C GLY A 57 -4.67 2.78 2.35
N ASN A 58 -4.49 1.55 1.89
CA ASN A 58 -5.18 0.40 2.46
C ASN A 58 -4.82 0.18 3.93
N CYS A 59 -3.53 0.25 4.24
CA CYS A 59 -3.07 0.02 5.61
C CYS A 59 -3.59 1.09 6.58
N LEU A 60 -3.56 2.36 6.16
CA LEU A 60 -4.09 3.46 6.96
C LEU A 60 -5.61 3.33 7.15
N ALA A 61 -6.34 3.04 6.08
CA ALA A 61 -7.79 2.86 6.15
C ALA A 61 -8.16 1.70 7.08
N ALA A 62 -7.46 0.57 6.96
CA ALA A 62 -7.70 -0.59 7.82
C ALA A 62 -7.39 -0.28 9.29
N SER A 63 -6.32 0.46 9.57
CA SER A 63 -5.95 0.85 10.93
C SER A 63 -6.98 1.79 11.55
N LEU A 64 -7.47 2.76 10.78
CA LEU A 64 -8.52 3.66 11.24
C LEU A 64 -9.83 2.90 11.48
N LEU A 65 -10.21 2.04 10.55
CA LEU A 65 -11.41 1.22 10.68
C LEU A 65 -11.34 0.35 11.93
N PHE A 66 -10.20 -0.28 12.18
CA PHE A 66 -9.99 -1.10 13.38
C PHE A 66 -10.19 -0.27 14.65
N CYS A 67 -9.61 0.93 14.71
CA CYS A 67 -9.76 1.82 15.87
C CYS A 67 -11.23 2.22 16.09
N LEU A 68 -11.93 2.59 15.02
CA LEU A 68 -13.34 2.96 15.08
C LEU A 68 -14.20 1.79 15.54
N GLN A 69 -13.95 0.59 15.05
CA GLN A 69 -14.67 -0.61 15.46
C GLN A 69 -14.41 -0.93 16.93
N LYS A 70 -13.19 -0.82 17.40
CA LYS A 70 -12.86 -0.99 18.82
C LYS A 70 -13.56 0.02 19.71
N SER A 71 -13.79 1.21 19.20
CA SER A 71 -14.52 2.28 19.88
C SER A 71 -16.04 2.12 19.76
N ARG A 72 -16.50 1.07 19.09
CA ARG A 72 -17.92 0.78 18.83
C ARG A 72 -18.60 1.88 18.00
N ALA A 73 -17.88 2.48 17.09
CA ALA A 73 -18.45 3.41 16.12
C ALA A 73 -19.17 2.63 15.02
N SER A 74 -20.26 3.20 14.52
CA SER A 74 -20.98 2.67 13.36
C SER A 74 -20.41 3.32 12.11
N VAL A 75 -19.64 2.58 11.34
CA VAL A 75 -19.01 3.06 10.11
C VAL A 75 -19.84 2.60 8.91
N GLY A 76 -20.44 3.56 8.21
CA GLY A 76 -21.26 3.28 7.01
C GLY A 76 -20.41 2.98 5.77
N GLY A 77 -19.24 3.62 5.69
CA GLY A 77 -18.30 3.43 4.59
C GLY A 77 -16.99 4.13 4.88
N MET A 78 -15.97 3.79 4.10
CA MET A 78 -14.66 4.43 4.21
C MET A 78 -13.99 4.47 2.85
N LYS A 79 -13.33 5.58 2.55
CA LYS A 79 -12.64 5.80 1.29
C LYS A 79 -11.28 6.41 1.57
N ALA A 80 -10.28 5.97 0.84
CA ALA A 80 -8.93 6.54 0.87
C ALA A 80 -8.61 7.07 -0.52
N ASN A 81 -8.22 8.35 -0.59
CA ASN A 81 -7.68 8.95 -1.81
C ASN A 81 -6.18 9.13 -1.59
N VAL A 82 -5.39 8.55 -2.48
CA VAL A 82 -3.95 8.48 -2.30
C VAL A 82 -3.25 9.03 -3.52
N ALA A 83 -2.25 9.89 -3.30
CA ALA A 83 -1.40 10.43 -4.35
C ALA A 83 0.06 10.14 -4.02
N ALA A 84 0.72 9.31 -4.81
CA ALA A 84 2.15 9.10 -4.74
C ALA A 84 2.84 10.02 -5.74
N HIS A 85 3.74 10.86 -5.25
CA HIS A 85 4.45 11.84 -6.06
C HIS A 85 5.79 11.27 -6.50
N VAL A 86 5.94 11.04 -7.80
CA VAL A 86 7.15 10.46 -8.39
C VAL A 86 7.86 11.53 -9.20
N GLY A 87 9.12 11.76 -8.94
CA GLY A 87 9.92 12.75 -9.62
C GLY A 87 11.41 12.47 -9.46
N ARG A 88 12.22 13.32 -10.08
CA ARG A 88 13.67 13.18 -10.01
C ARG A 88 14.23 13.85 -8.77
N ASN A 89 15.17 13.15 -8.11
CA ASN A 89 15.93 13.76 -7.00
C ASN A 89 17.08 14.61 -7.57
N GLU A 90 17.91 15.16 -6.67
CA GLU A 90 19.05 16.01 -7.06
C GLU A 90 20.05 15.29 -7.98
N ALA A 91 20.19 13.97 -7.85
CA ALA A 91 21.04 13.15 -8.70
C ALA A 91 20.38 12.76 -10.03
N GLY A 92 19.18 13.25 -10.32
CA GLY A 92 18.44 12.93 -11.54
C GLY A 92 17.77 11.56 -11.55
N ARG A 93 17.66 10.90 -10.40
CA ARG A 93 17.06 9.57 -10.28
C ARG A 93 15.59 9.66 -9.88
N MET A 94 14.76 8.85 -10.50
CA MET A 94 13.33 8.81 -10.17
C MET A 94 13.12 8.22 -8.78
N ARG A 95 12.32 8.89 -7.98
CA ARG A 95 12.00 8.49 -6.61
C ARG A 95 10.57 8.87 -6.28
N ILE A 96 9.97 8.12 -5.36
CA ILE A 96 8.74 8.57 -4.71
C ILE A 96 9.19 9.56 -3.64
N SER A 97 8.83 10.83 -3.81
CA SER A 97 9.23 11.88 -2.86
C SER A 97 8.34 11.90 -1.63
N HIS A 98 7.05 11.69 -1.82
CA HIS A 98 6.07 11.66 -0.73
C HIS A 98 4.77 11.05 -1.22
N ILE A 99 3.95 10.65 -0.25
CA ILE A 99 2.63 10.07 -0.49
C ILE A 99 1.64 10.86 0.36
N ASP A 100 0.60 11.39 -0.28
CA ASP A 100 -0.49 12.07 0.42
C ASP A 100 -1.68 11.11 0.49
N VAL A 101 -2.26 10.97 1.67
CA VAL A 101 -3.42 10.11 1.90
C VAL A 101 -4.51 10.91 2.57
N GLU A 102 -5.69 10.90 1.96
CA GLU A 102 -6.89 11.49 2.55
C GLU A 102 -7.88 10.36 2.84
N LEU A 103 -8.30 10.25 4.09
CA LEU A 103 -9.28 9.24 4.52
C LEU A 103 -10.62 9.91 4.79
N GLU A 104 -11.68 9.34 4.24
CA GLU A 104 -13.05 9.77 4.47
C GLU A 104 -13.81 8.62 5.12
N SER A 105 -14.46 8.90 6.25
CA SER A 105 -15.27 7.90 6.96
C SER A 105 -16.71 8.39 7.03
N GLU A 106 -17.65 7.53 6.72
CA GLU A 106 -19.08 7.82 6.87
C GLU A 106 -19.50 7.50 8.30
N LEU A 107 -19.67 8.54 9.11
CA LEU A 107 -20.04 8.44 10.52
C LEU A 107 -21.18 9.38 10.84
N GLY A 108 -22.04 8.95 11.77
CA GLY A 108 -23.03 9.84 12.35
C GLY A 108 -22.43 10.77 13.40
N ASP A 109 -23.16 11.82 13.75
CA ASP A 109 -22.70 12.82 14.73
C ASP A 109 -22.36 12.20 16.08
N ALA A 110 -23.03 11.11 16.45
CA ALA A 110 -22.78 10.42 17.74
C ALA A 110 -21.37 9.82 17.83
N ASP A 111 -20.70 9.60 16.71
CA ASP A 111 -19.40 8.93 16.65
C ASP A 111 -18.23 9.88 16.35
N LEU A 112 -18.49 11.18 16.24
CA LEU A 112 -17.45 12.17 15.92
C LEU A 112 -16.33 12.22 16.96
N GLU A 113 -16.65 12.08 18.26
CA GLU A 113 -15.63 12.04 19.31
C GLU A 113 -14.74 10.82 19.17
N LYS A 114 -15.30 9.70 18.71
CA LYS A 114 -14.54 8.46 18.48
C LYS A 114 -13.57 8.64 17.32
N LEU A 115 -14.01 9.31 16.27
CA LEU A 115 -13.13 9.64 15.14
C LEU A 115 -11.98 10.54 15.59
N GLU A 116 -12.27 11.57 16.36
CA GLU A 116 -11.24 12.49 16.86
C GLU A 116 -10.20 11.75 17.71
N ARG A 117 -10.65 10.87 18.60
CA ARG A 117 -9.75 10.08 19.43
C ARG A 117 -8.91 9.13 18.58
N CYS A 118 -9.51 8.44 17.62
CA CYS A 118 -8.80 7.54 16.73
C CYS A 118 -7.81 8.25 15.82
N SER A 119 -8.10 9.49 15.43
CA SER A 119 -7.21 10.27 14.55
C SER A 119 -5.83 10.49 15.19
N GLY A 120 -5.73 10.51 16.50
CA GLY A 120 -4.45 10.64 17.21
C GLY A 120 -3.72 9.32 17.44
N LEU A 121 -4.34 8.18 17.16
CA LEU A 121 -3.81 6.87 17.52
C LEU A 121 -3.52 5.95 16.34
N PHE A 122 -4.34 5.99 15.30
CA PHE A 122 -4.37 4.92 14.30
C PHE A 122 -3.08 4.79 13.48
N GLU A 123 -2.36 5.88 13.24
CA GLU A 123 -1.15 5.84 12.43
C GLU A 123 -0.03 5.01 13.06
N ASP A 124 0.05 4.99 14.39
CA ASP A 124 1.07 4.19 15.08
C ASP A 124 0.94 2.69 14.80
N PHE A 125 -0.25 2.24 14.47
CA PHE A 125 -0.53 0.84 14.21
C PHE A 125 -0.46 0.48 12.73
N CYS A 126 -0.19 1.44 11.85
CA CYS A 126 -0.09 1.19 10.43
C CYS A 126 1.28 0.62 10.07
N VAL A 127 1.32 -0.69 9.83
CA VAL A 127 2.57 -1.41 9.52
C VAL A 127 3.28 -0.80 8.32
N VAL A 128 2.57 -0.60 7.23
CA VAL A 128 3.17 -0.15 5.97
C VAL A 128 3.70 1.28 6.07
N THR A 129 2.89 2.23 6.53
CA THR A 129 3.31 3.63 6.53
C THR A 129 4.40 3.91 7.55
N GLN A 130 4.37 3.27 8.72
CA GLN A 130 5.46 3.40 9.69
C GLN A 130 6.76 2.81 9.14
N SER A 131 6.68 1.67 8.45
CA SER A 131 7.85 1.06 7.81
C SER A 131 8.41 1.94 6.68
N LEU A 132 7.54 2.53 5.86
CA LEU A 132 7.95 3.45 4.80
C LEU A 132 8.67 4.68 5.36
N ARG A 133 8.14 5.26 6.44
CA ARG A 133 8.74 6.44 7.08
C ARG A 133 10.14 6.15 7.63
N SER A 134 10.35 4.95 8.13
CA SER A 134 11.64 4.54 8.70
C SER A 134 12.62 3.98 7.68
N GLY A 135 12.13 3.67 6.49
CA GLY A 135 12.89 2.93 5.49
C GLY A 135 12.98 1.45 5.82
N VAL A 136 12.90 0.62 4.81
CA VAL A 136 12.95 -0.84 4.95
C VAL A 136 14.15 -1.35 4.16
N PRO A 137 15.07 -2.12 4.79
CA PRO A 137 16.17 -2.73 4.05
C PRO A 137 15.64 -3.66 2.95
N VAL A 138 16.23 -3.57 1.77
CA VAL A 138 15.88 -4.42 0.63
C VAL A 138 17.14 -5.18 0.21
N ASN A 139 17.08 -6.51 0.30
CA ASN A 139 18.19 -7.37 -0.03
C ASN A 139 17.94 -8.02 -1.39
N VAL A 140 18.91 -7.93 -2.30
CA VAL A 140 18.75 -8.37 -3.68
C VAL A 140 19.79 -9.41 -4.04
N THR A 141 19.36 -10.51 -4.63
CA THR A 141 20.23 -11.55 -5.16
C THR A 141 19.89 -11.75 -6.64
N LEU A 142 20.91 -11.76 -7.49
CA LEU A 142 20.75 -12.05 -8.92
C LEU A 142 21.19 -13.47 -9.20
N LYS A 143 20.34 -14.20 -9.91
CA LYS A 143 20.64 -15.56 -10.39
C LYS A 143 20.46 -15.62 -11.89
N ARG A 144 21.32 -16.38 -12.53
CA ARG A 144 21.16 -16.70 -13.96
C ARG A 144 20.51 -18.07 -14.07
N ARG A 145 19.47 -18.13 -14.88
CA ARG A 145 18.82 -19.38 -15.25
C ARG A 145 19.12 -19.65 -16.73
N ALA A 146 19.75 -20.82 -17.00
CA ALA A 146 20.12 -21.21 -18.37
C ALA A 146 18.92 -21.77 -19.13
#